data_aa5b6e1ce39b1d108760e5307df746cb
#
_entry.id   aa5b6e1ce39b1d108760e5307df746cb
#
_cell.length_a   1.000
_cell.length_b   1.000
_cell.length_c   1.000
_cell.angle_alpha   90.00
_cell.angle_beta   90.00
_cell.angle_gamma   90.00
#
_symmetry.space_group_name_H-M   'P 1'
#
loop_
_entity.id
_entity.type
_entity.pdbx_description
1 polymer ?
#
loop_
_entity_poly.entity_id
_entity_poly.type
_entity_poly.pdbx_seq_one_letter_code
_entity_poly.pdbx_strand_id
1 'polypeptide(L)'
;MTIPKELVELAEVVSTGTTPIITPRSLIGWFGAQRRGVWISARVKQALQHLGLETFPDFEYEWIDGQISVRKATPKSPPEAGTQSDVPAENEAEPTDPTYRIGKLEAANRPPASVAPEAPISRAVTLMMTHDYSQLPVMQGERTVKGILSWASLGQRLAFGQAANTAMDCAVSHHEISADTSLFNAIDGIVRHGYALIRGSGNRITGIVTTTDLSLQFGRLGEPFLHLGEIENYLRRIIGGRLDLETIKRAKDRADTGRTVSGVEDLTFGEYIRLMEDSENWKAIAINLDRDVFLKGLQEVRRIRNDVMHFDPDGPSVADLSELRKWVTLLQRLSNLGVI
;
A
#
# COMPACT_ATOMS: atom_id res chain seq x y z
N MET A 1 18.47 -7.32 24.76
CA MET A 1 17.33 -7.32 23.83
C MET A 1 16.63 -8.67 23.98
N THR A 2 15.34 -8.70 24.26
CA THR A 2 14.60 -9.97 24.37
C THR A 2 14.15 -10.37 22.97
N ILE A 3 14.64 -11.49 22.46
CA ILE A 3 14.23 -12.06 21.18
C ILE A 3 12.97 -12.89 21.44
N PRO A 4 11.89 -12.73 20.65
CA PRO A 4 10.68 -13.55 20.79
C PRO A 4 10.97 -15.05 20.63
N LYS A 5 10.26 -15.87 21.43
CA LYS A 5 10.42 -17.33 21.43
C LYS A 5 10.09 -17.93 20.06
N GLU A 6 9.06 -17.41 19.41
CA GLU A 6 8.60 -17.84 18.09
C GLU A 6 9.68 -17.64 17.02
N LEU A 7 10.47 -16.55 17.12
CA LEU A 7 11.55 -16.30 16.18
C LEU A 7 12.74 -17.24 16.43
N VAL A 8 13.00 -17.63 17.68
CA VAL A 8 14.03 -18.63 18.02
C VAL A 8 13.65 -20.02 17.49
N GLU A 9 12.40 -20.43 17.70
CA GLU A 9 11.86 -21.69 17.16
C GLU A 9 11.94 -21.72 15.63
N LEU A 10 11.63 -20.59 14.99
CA LEU A 10 11.76 -20.44 13.53
C LEU A 10 13.21 -20.58 13.07
N ALA A 11 14.18 -20.05 13.83
CA ALA A 11 15.60 -20.18 13.50
C ALA A 11 16.06 -21.65 13.56
N GLU A 12 15.55 -22.43 14.51
CA GLU A 12 15.80 -23.87 14.57
C GLU A 12 15.28 -24.59 13.32
N VAL A 13 14.05 -24.27 12.88
CA VAL A 13 13.47 -24.83 11.65
C VAL A 13 14.31 -24.47 10.43
N VAL A 14 14.76 -23.21 10.32
CA VAL A 14 15.66 -22.78 9.21
C VAL A 14 16.99 -23.53 9.26
N SER A 15 17.49 -23.86 10.45
CA SER A 15 18.75 -24.59 10.60
C SER A 15 18.70 -26.00 10.03
N THR A 16 17.50 -26.62 9.98
CA THR A 16 17.28 -27.95 9.36
C THR A 16 17.19 -27.92 7.83
N GLY A 17 17.33 -26.74 7.23
CA GLY A 17 17.24 -26.56 5.76
C GLY A 17 15.84 -26.25 5.24
N THR A 18 14.85 -26.08 6.13
CA THR A 18 13.49 -25.70 5.77
C THR A 18 13.42 -24.17 5.62
N THR A 19 12.60 -23.69 4.67
CA THR A 19 12.35 -22.26 4.45
C THR A 19 10.90 -21.95 4.83
N PRO A 20 10.62 -21.62 6.10
CA PRO A 20 9.27 -21.31 6.55
C PRO A 20 8.74 -20.03 5.90
N ILE A 21 7.43 -20.01 5.62
CA ILE A 21 6.71 -18.87 5.05
C ILE A 21 5.85 -18.29 6.16
N ILE A 22 5.98 -16.98 6.37
CA ILE A 22 5.21 -16.20 7.34
C ILE A 22 4.75 -14.89 6.70
N THR A 23 4.04 -14.05 7.44
CA THR A 23 3.73 -12.69 6.99
C THR A 23 4.52 -11.66 7.80
N PRO A 24 4.80 -10.45 7.26
CA PRO A 24 5.34 -9.35 8.05
C PRO A 24 4.51 -9.06 9.30
N ARG A 25 3.18 -9.15 9.23
CA ARG A 25 2.28 -8.99 10.37
C ARG A 25 2.58 -10.00 11.48
N SER A 26 2.74 -11.27 11.14
CA SER A 26 3.09 -12.30 12.11
C SER A 26 4.44 -12.01 12.75
N LEU A 27 5.43 -11.64 11.94
CA LEU A 27 6.79 -11.35 12.39
C LEU A 27 6.83 -10.19 13.40
N ILE A 28 6.21 -9.05 13.08
CA ILE A 28 6.15 -7.91 14.01
C ILE A 28 5.25 -8.19 15.23
N GLY A 29 4.22 -9.02 15.06
CA GLY A 29 3.32 -9.46 16.11
C GLY A 29 4.05 -10.16 17.26
N TRP A 30 5.07 -10.96 16.95
CA TRP A 30 5.92 -11.61 17.96
C TRP A 30 6.68 -10.59 18.83
N PHE A 31 6.92 -9.38 18.33
CA PHE A 31 7.51 -8.28 19.08
C PHE A 31 6.47 -7.42 19.82
N GLY A 32 5.20 -7.85 19.84
CA GLY A 32 4.11 -7.14 20.49
C GLY A 32 3.60 -5.93 19.71
N ALA A 33 3.92 -5.83 18.40
CA ALA A 33 3.52 -4.74 17.55
C ALA A 33 2.44 -5.18 16.54
N GLN A 34 1.54 -4.27 16.21
CA GLN A 34 0.54 -4.49 15.16
C GLN A 34 0.92 -3.82 13.83
N ARG A 35 1.95 -2.95 13.85
CA ARG A 35 2.36 -2.10 12.73
C ARG A 35 3.88 -1.96 12.67
N ARG A 36 4.39 -1.75 11.45
CA ARG A 36 5.80 -1.47 11.19
C ARG A 36 6.09 0.01 11.46
N GLY A 37 6.60 0.33 12.65
CA GLY A 37 7.20 1.62 12.92
C GLY A 37 8.74 1.51 12.86
N VAL A 38 9.45 2.63 12.67
CA VAL A 38 10.92 2.67 12.58
C VAL A 38 11.58 1.89 13.73
N TRP A 39 11.06 2.02 14.94
CA TRP A 39 11.55 1.34 16.13
C TRP A 39 11.35 -0.18 16.11
N ILE A 40 10.18 -0.62 15.64
CA ILE A 40 9.88 -2.06 15.59
C ILE A 40 10.65 -2.74 14.47
N SER A 41 10.75 -2.09 13.30
CA SER A 41 11.54 -2.58 12.16
C SER A 41 13.02 -2.73 12.54
N ALA A 42 13.60 -1.76 13.23
CA ALA A 42 14.97 -1.85 13.72
C ALA A 42 15.17 -3.02 14.69
N ARG A 43 14.23 -3.23 15.63
CA ARG A 43 14.27 -4.35 16.57
C ARG A 43 14.16 -5.72 15.87
N VAL A 44 13.28 -5.83 14.89
CA VAL A 44 13.11 -7.05 14.08
C VAL A 44 14.38 -7.34 13.29
N LYS A 45 14.93 -6.34 12.58
CA LYS A 45 16.20 -6.49 11.84
C LYS A 45 17.34 -6.95 12.75
N GLN A 46 17.50 -6.32 13.89
CA GLN A 46 18.55 -6.67 14.85
C GLN A 46 18.39 -8.11 15.35
N ALA A 47 17.15 -8.57 15.61
CA ALA A 47 16.88 -9.93 16.04
C ALA A 47 17.17 -10.96 14.93
N LEU A 48 16.76 -10.68 13.69
CA LEU A 48 17.06 -11.50 12.51
C LEU A 48 18.57 -11.59 12.30
N GLN A 49 19.29 -10.48 12.34
CA GLN A 49 20.76 -10.45 12.21
C GLN A 49 21.44 -11.26 13.30
N HIS A 50 20.97 -11.14 14.55
CA HIS A 50 21.53 -11.89 15.69
C HIS A 50 21.38 -13.41 15.53
N LEU A 51 20.30 -13.85 14.90
CA LEU A 51 20.03 -15.26 14.61
C LEU A 51 20.59 -15.72 13.25
N GLY A 52 21.28 -14.84 12.50
CA GLY A 52 21.81 -15.14 11.16
C GLY A 52 20.72 -15.42 10.13
N LEU A 53 19.57 -14.75 10.25
CA LEU A 53 18.41 -14.91 9.39
C LEU A 53 18.20 -13.67 8.51
N GLU A 54 17.56 -13.88 7.38
CA GLU A 54 17.02 -12.83 6.51
C GLU A 54 15.62 -13.23 6.01
N THR A 55 14.83 -12.25 5.61
CA THR A 55 13.53 -12.47 4.97
C THR A 55 13.61 -12.21 3.47
N PHE A 56 12.86 -12.96 2.69
CA PHE A 56 12.75 -12.76 1.25
C PHE A 56 11.29 -12.97 0.79
N PRO A 57 10.64 -11.94 0.21
CA PRO A 57 11.09 -10.53 0.15
C PRO A 57 11.41 -9.94 1.53
N ASP A 58 12.12 -8.79 1.56
CA ASP A 58 12.39 -8.11 2.82
C ASP A 58 11.09 -7.68 3.48
N PHE A 59 10.89 -8.06 4.77
CA PHE A 59 9.66 -7.81 5.50
C PHE A 59 9.30 -6.31 5.60
N GLU A 60 10.25 -5.41 5.43
CA GLU A 60 9.99 -3.97 5.48
C GLU A 60 9.29 -3.46 4.23
N TYR A 61 9.47 -4.14 3.09
CA TYR A 61 8.97 -3.69 1.79
C TYR A 61 7.81 -4.53 1.27
N GLU A 62 7.61 -5.72 1.83
CA GLU A 62 6.50 -6.59 1.45
C GLU A 62 5.19 -6.10 2.07
N TRP A 63 4.06 -6.34 1.39
CA TRP A 63 2.76 -6.07 1.97
C TRP A 63 2.62 -6.77 3.34
N ILE A 64 2.00 -6.06 4.32
CA ILE A 64 1.96 -6.51 5.73
C ILE A 64 1.39 -7.93 5.92
N ASP A 65 0.46 -8.34 5.04
CA ASP A 65 -0.13 -9.68 4.98
C ASP A 65 0.41 -10.51 3.81
N GLY A 66 1.43 -10.02 3.09
CA GLY A 66 2.13 -10.75 2.05
C GLY A 66 2.96 -11.89 2.63
N GLN A 67 3.33 -12.83 1.77
CA GLN A 67 4.15 -13.97 2.18
C GLN A 67 5.63 -13.65 2.07
N ILE A 68 6.35 -13.80 3.17
CA ILE A 68 7.81 -13.72 3.23
C ILE A 68 8.37 -15.06 3.66
N SER A 69 9.44 -15.50 3.02
CA SER A 69 10.21 -16.67 3.42
C SER A 69 11.34 -16.26 4.37
N VAL A 70 11.56 -17.04 5.43
CA VAL A 70 12.70 -16.82 6.34
C VAL A 70 13.78 -17.85 6.03
N ARG A 71 15.01 -17.36 5.83
CA ARG A 71 16.15 -18.19 5.43
C ARG A 71 17.44 -17.74 6.11
N LYS A 72 18.50 -18.54 6.03
CA LYS A 72 19.82 -18.12 6.50
C LYS A 72 20.30 -16.90 5.72
N ALA A 73 20.83 -15.92 6.43
CA ALA A 73 21.43 -14.75 5.82
C ALA A 73 22.62 -15.15 4.94
N THR A 74 22.60 -14.68 3.69
CA THR A 74 23.71 -14.91 2.77
C THR A 74 24.86 -13.95 3.15
N PRO A 75 26.10 -14.42 3.35
CA PRO A 75 27.22 -13.51 3.60
C PRO A 75 27.35 -12.54 2.45
N LYS A 76 27.22 -11.25 2.71
CA LYS A 76 27.56 -10.22 1.72
C LYS A 76 29.05 -10.31 1.45
N SER A 77 29.44 -10.65 0.21
CA SER A 77 30.83 -10.55 -0.24
C SER A 77 31.32 -9.13 -0.04
N PRO A 78 32.59 -8.93 0.44
CA PRO A 78 33.11 -7.58 0.62
C PRO A 78 33.17 -6.87 -0.75
N PRO A 79 32.92 -5.56 -0.82
CA PRO A 79 33.22 -4.79 -2.03
C PRO A 79 34.73 -4.75 -2.25
N GLU A 80 35.15 -4.96 -3.49
CA GLU A 80 36.55 -4.86 -3.90
C GLU A 80 37.16 -3.50 -3.51
N ALA A 81 38.38 -3.57 -2.99
CA ALA A 81 39.09 -2.48 -2.39
C ALA A 81 39.43 -1.34 -3.41
N GLY A 82 38.95 -0.17 -3.09
CA GLY A 82 39.37 1.09 -3.71
C GLY A 82 39.41 2.21 -2.68
N THR A 83 40.63 2.46 -2.19
CA THR A 83 41.17 3.69 -1.54
C THR A 83 40.54 4.12 -0.21
N GLN A 84 41.40 4.05 0.80
CA GLN A 84 41.25 4.49 2.20
C GLN A 84 40.92 6.00 2.34
N SER A 85 39.97 6.29 3.21
CA SER A 85 40.02 7.47 4.07
C SER A 85 39.43 7.08 5.43
N ASP A 86 40.28 7.17 6.47
CA ASP A 86 39.98 6.90 7.87
C ASP A 86 38.99 7.95 8.44
N VAL A 87 37.78 7.51 8.74
CA VAL A 87 36.90 8.12 9.75
C VAL A 87 36.16 6.97 10.45
N PRO A 88 36.09 6.90 11.80
CA PRO A 88 35.33 5.85 12.48
C PRO A 88 33.86 6.03 12.20
N ALA A 89 33.27 5.09 11.52
CA ALA A 89 31.83 5.05 11.24
C ALA A 89 31.07 4.68 12.52
N GLU A 90 30.42 5.65 13.14
CA GLU A 90 29.24 5.40 13.94
C GLU A 90 28.21 4.74 13.02
N ASN A 91 27.66 3.59 13.44
CA ASN A 91 26.59 2.88 12.73
C ASN A 91 25.31 3.73 12.73
N GLU A 92 25.23 4.71 11.87
CA GLU A 92 23.98 5.33 11.49
C GLU A 92 23.22 4.31 10.62
N ALA A 93 22.08 3.84 11.13
CA ALA A 93 21.11 3.13 10.32
C ALA A 93 20.80 4.02 9.12
N GLU A 94 21.09 3.56 7.89
CA GLU A 94 20.76 4.32 6.68
C GLU A 94 19.28 4.76 6.76
N PRO A 95 18.98 6.05 6.60
CA PRO A 95 17.63 6.54 6.66
C PRO A 95 16.80 5.80 5.61
N THR A 96 15.75 5.12 6.04
CA THR A 96 14.83 4.41 5.16
C THR A 96 14.31 5.40 4.13
N ASP A 97 14.62 5.20 2.85
CA ASP A 97 14.18 6.10 1.77
C ASP A 97 12.64 6.20 1.80
N PRO A 98 12.08 7.37 2.11
CA PRO A 98 10.63 7.55 2.25
C PRO A 98 9.90 7.53 0.90
N THR A 99 10.65 7.48 -0.22
CA THR A 99 10.07 7.52 -1.56
C THR A 99 9.21 6.30 -1.82
N TYR A 100 7.96 6.52 -2.25
CA TYR A 100 7.10 5.43 -2.70
C TYR A 100 7.55 4.97 -4.10
N ARG A 101 8.25 3.85 -4.15
CA ARG A 101 8.83 3.28 -5.38
C ARG A 101 7.86 2.34 -6.06
N ILE A 102 7.94 2.25 -7.41
CA ILE A 102 7.07 1.38 -8.21
C ILE A 102 7.23 -0.10 -7.82
N GLY A 103 8.42 -0.51 -7.40
CA GLY A 103 8.72 -1.86 -6.91
C GLY A 103 7.94 -2.28 -5.66
N LYS A 104 7.29 -1.34 -4.93
CA LYS A 104 6.41 -1.67 -3.80
C LYS A 104 5.02 -2.16 -4.25
N LEU A 105 4.65 -2.01 -5.51
CA LEU A 105 3.37 -2.48 -6.02
C LEU A 105 3.39 -4.01 -6.14
N GLU A 106 2.26 -4.65 -5.80
CA GLU A 106 2.08 -6.09 -5.97
C GLU A 106 2.35 -6.54 -7.42
N ALA A 107 1.82 -5.80 -8.40
CA ALA A 107 1.99 -6.08 -9.81
C ALA A 107 3.46 -6.00 -10.28
N ALA A 108 4.30 -5.20 -9.60
CA ALA A 108 5.73 -5.10 -9.87
C ALA A 108 6.52 -6.34 -9.44
N ASN A 109 5.95 -7.16 -8.54
CA ASN A 109 6.58 -8.34 -7.93
C ASN A 109 5.92 -9.66 -8.35
N ARG A 110 4.99 -9.60 -9.30
CA ARG A 110 4.37 -10.78 -9.90
C ARG A 110 4.98 -11.01 -11.29
N PRO A 111 5.80 -12.07 -11.48
CA PRO A 111 6.41 -12.36 -12.78
C PRO A 111 5.37 -12.35 -13.90
N PRO A 112 5.59 -11.57 -14.98
CA PRO A 112 4.60 -11.47 -16.04
C PRO A 112 4.49 -12.77 -16.82
N ALA A 113 3.28 -13.15 -17.22
CA ALA A 113 3.11 -14.14 -18.24
C ALA A 113 3.81 -13.66 -19.54
N SER A 114 4.62 -14.48 -20.15
CA SER A 114 5.41 -14.14 -21.33
C SER A 114 5.41 -15.27 -22.36
N VAL A 115 5.81 -14.95 -23.58
CA VAL A 115 6.00 -15.92 -24.64
C VAL A 115 7.41 -15.83 -25.24
N ALA A 116 7.93 -16.96 -25.69
CA ALA A 116 9.20 -16.98 -26.42
C ALA A 116 9.05 -16.31 -27.80
N PRO A 117 10.13 -15.73 -28.38
CA PRO A 117 10.07 -15.05 -29.66
C PRO A 117 9.53 -15.96 -30.81
N GLU A 118 9.90 -17.22 -30.82
CA GLU A 118 9.51 -18.21 -31.78
C GLU A 118 8.18 -18.93 -31.50
N ALA A 119 7.54 -18.60 -30.38
CA ALA A 119 6.24 -19.18 -30.00
C ALA A 119 5.18 -18.88 -31.09
N PRO A 120 4.37 -19.87 -31.49
CA PRO A 120 3.28 -19.64 -32.44
C PRO A 120 2.34 -18.55 -31.91
N ILE A 121 1.87 -17.67 -32.81
CA ILE A 121 0.94 -16.59 -32.45
C ILE A 121 -0.31 -17.13 -31.79
N SER A 122 -0.80 -18.29 -32.14
CA SER A 122 -1.94 -18.96 -31.54
C SER A 122 -1.76 -19.16 -30.01
N ARG A 123 -0.53 -19.49 -29.58
CA ARG A 123 -0.20 -19.63 -28.15
C ARG A 123 -0.34 -18.29 -27.43
N ALA A 124 0.18 -17.20 -28.00
CA ALA A 124 0.07 -15.88 -27.41
C ALA A 124 -1.40 -15.42 -27.32
N VAL A 125 -2.14 -15.60 -28.42
CA VAL A 125 -3.59 -15.28 -28.46
C VAL A 125 -4.37 -16.10 -27.44
N THR A 126 -4.09 -17.39 -27.30
CA THR A 126 -4.76 -18.23 -26.29
C THR A 126 -4.50 -17.72 -24.87
N LEU A 127 -3.24 -17.41 -24.55
CA LEU A 127 -2.90 -16.86 -23.21
C LEU A 127 -3.61 -15.53 -22.95
N MET A 128 -3.61 -14.62 -23.94
CA MET A 128 -4.26 -13.33 -23.82
C MET A 128 -5.78 -13.49 -23.60
N MET A 129 -6.43 -14.36 -24.35
CA MET A 129 -7.88 -14.61 -24.22
C MET A 129 -8.23 -15.30 -22.90
N THR A 130 -7.45 -16.32 -22.50
CA THR A 130 -7.76 -17.12 -21.30
C THR A 130 -7.62 -16.31 -20.02
N HIS A 131 -6.67 -15.38 -20.00
CA HIS A 131 -6.36 -14.60 -18.80
C HIS A 131 -6.76 -13.13 -18.89
N ASP A 132 -7.45 -12.73 -19.95
CA ASP A 132 -7.84 -11.34 -20.22
C ASP A 132 -6.65 -10.37 -20.23
N TYR A 133 -5.53 -10.81 -20.82
CA TYR A 133 -4.37 -9.96 -20.95
C TYR A 133 -4.47 -9.08 -22.20
N SER A 134 -4.19 -7.78 -22.05
CA SER A 134 -4.13 -6.84 -23.18
C SER A 134 -2.82 -6.96 -23.98
N GLN A 135 -1.77 -7.45 -23.33
CA GLN A 135 -0.43 -7.62 -23.91
C GLN A 135 0.38 -8.71 -23.21
N LEU A 136 1.39 -9.23 -23.90
CA LEU A 136 2.37 -10.19 -23.39
C LEU A 136 3.78 -9.73 -23.73
N PRO A 137 4.72 -9.74 -22.78
CA PRO A 137 6.13 -9.63 -23.07
C PRO A 137 6.61 -10.80 -23.93
N VAL A 138 7.36 -10.50 -24.98
CA VAL A 138 8.10 -11.48 -25.77
C VAL A 138 9.50 -11.56 -25.19
N MET A 139 9.82 -12.68 -24.52
CA MET A 139 11.03 -12.79 -23.71
C MET A 139 11.84 -14.04 -24.02
N GLN A 140 13.16 -13.91 -23.87
CA GLN A 140 14.10 -15.02 -23.88
C GLN A 140 14.72 -15.17 -22.48
N GLY A 141 14.15 -16.09 -21.68
CA GLY A 141 14.41 -16.17 -20.25
C GLY A 141 13.83 -14.98 -19.47
N GLU A 142 14.27 -14.79 -18.24
CA GLU A 142 13.70 -13.79 -17.31
C GLU A 142 14.31 -12.39 -17.47
N ARG A 143 15.38 -12.25 -18.25
CA ARG A 143 16.16 -11.01 -18.32
C ARG A 143 16.08 -10.30 -19.65
N THR A 144 15.86 -11.02 -20.73
CA THR A 144 15.95 -10.48 -22.10
C THR A 144 14.56 -10.29 -22.67
N VAL A 145 14.11 -9.05 -22.73
CA VAL A 145 12.88 -8.66 -23.41
C VAL A 145 13.20 -8.37 -24.87
N LYS A 146 12.50 -9.01 -25.81
CA LYS A 146 12.63 -8.80 -27.25
C LYS A 146 11.60 -7.80 -27.76
N GLY A 147 10.50 -7.63 -27.04
CA GLY A 147 9.43 -6.70 -27.36
C GLY A 147 8.17 -6.99 -26.54
N ILE A 148 7.09 -6.33 -26.90
CA ILE A 148 5.75 -6.54 -26.38
C ILE A 148 4.81 -6.91 -27.52
N LEU A 149 3.99 -7.92 -27.32
CA LEU A 149 2.89 -8.28 -28.22
C LEU A 149 1.58 -7.82 -27.56
N SER A 150 0.74 -7.16 -28.30
CA SER A 150 -0.57 -6.68 -27.84
C SER A 150 -1.65 -6.92 -28.88
N TRP A 151 -2.92 -6.81 -28.49
CA TRP A 151 -4.03 -6.84 -29.45
C TRP A 151 -3.88 -5.76 -30.52
N ALA A 152 -3.37 -4.57 -30.15
CA ALA A 152 -3.13 -3.48 -31.10
C ALA A 152 -2.03 -3.84 -32.12
N SER A 153 -0.89 -4.37 -31.67
CA SER A 153 0.22 -4.73 -32.58
C SER A 153 -0.14 -5.89 -33.48
N LEU A 154 -0.86 -6.90 -32.97
CA LEU A 154 -1.40 -7.99 -33.76
C LEU A 154 -2.42 -7.49 -34.81
N GLY A 155 -3.38 -6.67 -34.36
CA GLY A 155 -4.41 -6.10 -35.26
C GLY A 155 -3.82 -5.24 -36.38
N GLN A 156 -2.84 -4.39 -36.07
CA GLN A 156 -2.13 -3.59 -37.08
C GLN A 156 -1.42 -4.47 -38.09
N ARG A 157 -0.69 -5.50 -37.64
CA ARG A 157 0.02 -6.40 -38.53
C ARG A 157 -0.90 -7.12 -39.52
N LEU A 158 -2.02 -7.65 -39.00
CA LEU A 158 -3.03 -8.32 -39.82
C LEU A 158 -3.74 -7.35 -40.79
N ALA A 159 -4.06 -6.14 -40.33
CA ALA A 159 -4.70 -5.13 -41.18
C ALA A 159 -3.84 -4.70 -42.37
N PHE A 160 -2.52 -4.72 -42.23
CA PHE A 160 -1.59 -4.46 -43.30
C PHE A 160 -1.23 -5.70 -44.14
N GLY A 161 -1.92 -6.82 -43.96
CA GLY A 161 -1.69 -8.06 -44.70
C GLY A 161 -0.35 -8.73 -44.45
N GLN A 162 0.30 -8.42 -43.34
CA GLN A 162 1.57 -9.00 -42.95
C GLN A 162 1.38 -10.36 -42.25
N ALA A 163 2.29 -11.29 -42.48
CA ALA A 163 2.24 -12.59 -41.83
C ALA A 163 2.45 -12.45 -40.30
N ALA A 164 1.64 -13.13 -39.51
CA ALA A 164 1.68 -13.18 -38.03
C ALA A 164 1.77 -14.65 -37.60
N ASN A 165 2.92 -15.26 -37.79
CA ASN A 165 3.16 -16.69 -37.52
C ASN A 165 3.68 -16.90 -36.08
N THR A 166 4.61 -16.05 -35.67
CA THR A 166 5.28 -16.13 -34.37
C THR A 166 4.97 -14.88 -33.48
N ALA A 167 5.22 -15.00 -32.22
CA ALA A 167 5.09 -13.86 -31.26
C ALA A 167 6.02 -12.71 -31.66
N MET A 168 7.22 -13.02 -32.15
CA MET A 168 8.19 -12.00 -32.59
C MET A 168 7.71 -11.22 -33.81
N ASP A 169 6.95 -11.82 -34.71
CA ASP A 169 6.39 -11.13 -35.87
C ASP A 169 5.49 -9.97 -35.46
N CYS A 170 4.76 -10.09 -34.32
CA CYS A 170 3.82 -9.10 -33.81
C CYS A 170 4.39 -8.24 -32.67
N ALA A 171 5.65 -8.49 -32.28
CA ALA A 171 6.29 -7.75 -31.22
C ALA A 171 6.68 -6.34 -31.68
N VAL A 172 6.43 -5.36 -30.82
CA VAL A 172 6.87 -3.97 -30.99
C VAL A 172 7.82 -3.60 -29.85
N SER A 173 8.42 -2.39 -29.91
CA SER A 173 9.29 -1.91 -28.84
C SER A 173 8.55 -1.89 -27.50
N HIS A 174 9.25 -2.27 -26.44
CA HIS A 174 8.70 -2.30 -25.07
C HIS A 174 9.13 -1.10 -24.26
N HIS A 175 8.37 -0.83 -23.21
CA HIS A 175 8.69 0.16 -22.16
C HIS A 175 9.04 -0.57 -20.87
N GLU A 176 10.21 -0.28 -20.30
CA GLU A 176 10.65 -0.82 -19.02
C GLU A 176 11.22 0.25 -18.12
N ILE A 177 11.08 0.07 -16.81
CA ILE A 177 11.59 0.96 -15.77
C ILE A 177 12.19 0.14 -14.62
N SER A 178 13.10 0.77 -13.87
CA SER A 178 13.65 0.17 -12.66
C SER A 178 12.58 0.08 -11.56
N ALA A 179 12.62 -0.99 -10.76
CA ALA A 179 11.82 -1.13 -9.53
C ALA A 179 12.07 0.02 -8.55
N ASP A 180 13.24 0.66 -8.61
CA ASP A 180 13.62 1.80 -7.78
C ASP A 180 13.05 3.14 -8.27
N THR A 181 12.39 3.17 -9.42
CA THR A 181 11.75 4.39 -9.92
C THR A 181 10.66 4.85 -8.96
N SER A 182 10.61 6.15 -8.64
CA SER A 182 9.51 6.70 -7.85
C SER A 182 8.18 6.47 -8.57
N LEU A 183 7.12 6.15 -7.80
CA LEU A 183 5.79 5.89 -8.37
C LEU A 183 5.33 7.05 -9.25
N PHE A 184 5.49 8.30 -8.81
CA PHE A 184 5.05 9.47 -9.58
C PHE A 184 5.82 9.65 -10.88
N ASN A 185 7.12 9.35 -10.89
CA ASN A 185 7.92 9.41 -12.13
C ASN A 185 7.56 8.29 -13.13
N ALA A 186 7.02 7.18 -12.63
CA ALA A 186 6.60 6.06 -13.47
C ALA A 186 5.25 6.30 -14.18
N ILE A 187 4.37 7.13 -13.60
CA ILE A 187 2.98 7.31 -14.06
C ILE A 187 2.92 7.73 -15.51
N ASP A 188 3.67 8.77 -15.89
CA ASP A 188 3.60 9.32 -17.27
C ASP A 188 4.00 8.28 -18.33
N GLY A 189 5.01 7.47 -18.03
CA GLY A 189 5.44 6.39 -18.89
C GLY A 189 4.37 5.29 -19.01
N ILE A 190 3.80 4.88 -17.88
CA ILE A 190 2.76 3.85 -17.83
C ILE A 190 1.48 4.32 -18.55
N VAL A 191 1.06 5.58 -18.33
CA VAL A 191 -0.12 6.14 -18.99
C VAL A 191 0.09 6.22 -20.51
N ARG A 192 1.28 6.63 -20.97
CA ARG A 192 1.60 6.77 -22.40
C ARG A 192 1.64 5.42 -23.13
N HIS A 193 2.20 4.40 -22.49
CA HIS A 193 2.40 3.08 -23.11
C HIS A 193 1.33 2.06 -22.70
N GLY A 194 0.46 2.38 -21.72
CA GLY A 194 -0.53 1.48 -21.14
C GLY A 194 0.05 0.53 -20.08
N TYR A 195 1.38 0.42 -19.99
CA TYR A 195 2.09 -0.49 -19.08
C TYR A 195 3.57 -0.06 -18.91
N ALA A 196 4.24 -0.65 -17.91
CA ALA A 196 5.69 -0.73 -17.83
C ALA A 196 6.13 -2.13 -17.36
N LEU A 197 7.15 -2.68 -17.96
CA LEU A 197 7.85 -3.84 -17.41
C LEU A 197 8.77 -3.37 -16.29
N ILE A 198 8.77 -4.09 -15.18
CA ILE A 198 9.55 -3.70 -14.01
C ILE A 198 10.82 -4.52 -13.97
N ARG A 199 11.94 -3.84 -14.03
CA ARG A 199 13.27 -4.45 -13.92
C ARG A 199 13.76 -4.35 -12.48
N GLY A 200 13.79 -5.49 -11.81
CA GLY A 200 14.21 -5.62 -10.42
C GLY A 200 15.67 -6.07 -10.28
N SER A 201 15.99 -6.55 -9.08
CA SER A 201 17.31 -7.03 -8.71
C SER A 201 17.78 -8.19 -9.62
N GLY A 202 19.09 -8.29 -9.85
CA GLY A 202 19.66 -9.30 -10.73
C GLY A 202 19.30 -9.11 -12.21
N ASN A 203 18.87 -7.91 -12.60
CA ASN A 203 18.51 -7.55 -13.97
C ASN A 203 17.37 -8.41 -14.55
N ARG A 204 16.42 -8.84 -13.74
CA ARG A 204 15.25 -9.64 -14.15
C ARG A 204 14.01 -8.77 -14.30
N ILE A 205 13.10 -9.20 -15.15
CA ILE A 205 11.76 -8.63 -15.19
C ILE A 205 10.95 -9.29 -14.06
N THR A 206 10.63 -8.50 -13.03
CA THR A 206 9.92 -8.96 -11.84
C THR A 206 8.42 -8.80 -11.94
N GLY A 207 7.94 -7.92 -12.83
CA GLY A 207 6.52 -7.67 -12.99
C GLY A 207 6.17 -6.86 -14.22
N ILE A 208 4.90 -6.67 -14.44
CA ILE A 208 4.31 -5.71 -15.37
C ILE A 208 3.27 -4.90 -14.62
N VAL A 209 3.40 -3.59 -14.67
CA VAL A 209 2.45 -2.65 -14.06
C VAL A 209 1.69 -1.93 -15.16
N THR A 210 0.38 -1.98 -15.09
CA THR A 210 -0.54 -1.37 -16.05
C THR A 210 -1.21 -0.11 -15.45
N THR A 211 -1.91 0.65 -16.30
CA THR A 211 -2.77 1.76 -15.83
C THR A 211 -3.87 1.28 -14.88
N THR A 212 -4.37 0.05 -15.04
CA THR A 212 -5.35 -0.56 -14.14
C THR A 212 -4.76 -0.78 -12.76
N ASP A 213 -3.53 -1.32 -12.68
CA ASP A 213 -2.84 -1.53 -11.41
C ASP A 213 -2.61 -0.21 -10.66
N LEU A 214 -2.21 0.85 -11.38
CA LEU A 214 -2.11 2.19 -10.81
C LEU A 214 -3.45 2.69 -10.28
N SER A 215 -4.53 2.54 -11.06
CA SER A 215 -5.86 2.98 -10.66
C SER A 215 -6.35 2.26 -9.41
N LEU A 216 -6.14 0.95 -9.32
CA LEU A 216 -6.48 0.15 -8.14
C LEU A 216 -5.64 0.58 -6.93
N GLN A 217 -4.35 0.83 -7.14
CA GLN A 217 -3.47 1.28 -6.06
C GLN A 217 -3.85 2.67 -5.54
N PHE A 218 -4.10 3.63 -6.43
CA PHE A 218 -4.56 4.96 -6.02
C PHE A 218 -5.94 4.90 -5.37
N GLY A 219 -6.84 4.02 -5.83
CA GLY A 219 -8.11 3.75 -5.18
C GLY A 219 -7.91 3.30 -3.73
N ARG A 220 -7.05 2.31 -3.51
CA ARG A 220 -6.73 1.81 -2.16
C ARG A 220 -6.11 2.88 -1.26
N LEU A 221 -5.19 3.69 -1.80
CA LEU A 221 -4.55 4.77 -1.06
C LEU A 221 -5.52 5.92 -0.74
N GLY A 222 -6.39 6.28 -1.68
CA GLY A 222 -7.32 7.40 -1.55
C GLY A 222 -8.60 7.06 -0.75
N GLU A 223 -9.02 5.81 -0.76
CA GLU A 223 -10.29 5.39 -0.15
C GLU A 223 -10.46 5.83 1.31
N PRO A 224 -9.49 5.63 2.22
CA PRO A 224 -9.65 6.02 3.62
C PRO A 224 -9.82 7.54 3.77
N PHE A 225 -9.08 8.34 2.98
CA PHE A 225 -9.20 9.80 3.02
C PHE A 225 -10.58 10.28 2.55
N LEU A 226 -11.10 9.67 1.49
CA LEU A 226 -12.42 10.01 0.95
C LEU A 226 -13.52 9.65 1.96
N HIS A 227 -13.47 8.47 2.58
CA HIS A 227 -14.43 8.07 3.61
C HIS A 227 -14.36 8.97 4.85
N LEU A 228 -13.17 9.28 5.32
CA LEU A 228 -12.98 10.19 6.46
C LEU A 228 -13.53 11.58 6.15
N GLY A 229 -13.23 12.11 4.95
CA GLY A 229 -13.78 13.40 4.51
C GLY A 229 -15.30 13.40 4.42
N GLU A 230 -15.91 12.32 3.94
CA GLU A 230 -17.36 12.17 3.88
C GLU A 230 -17.98 12.12 5.28
N ILE A 231 -17.40 11.31 6.19
CA ILE A 231 -17.84 11.24 7.58
C ILE A 231 -17.75 12.62 8.25
N GLU A 232 -16.62 13.33 8.11
CA GLU A 232 -16.46 14.68 8.65
C GLU A 232 -17.51 15.66 8.11
N ASN A 233 -17.80 15.61 6.81
CA ASN A 233 -18.81 16.47 6.21
C ASN A 233 -20.21 16.20 6.76
N TYR A 234 -20.58 14.92 6.98
CA TYR A 234 -21.83 14.60 7.65
C TYR A 234 -21.87 15.11 9.09
N LEU A 235 -20.79 14.94 9.86
CA LEU A 235 -20.72 15.45 11.24
C LEU A 235 -20.85 16.98 11.27
N ARG A 236 -20.17 17.69 10.40
CA ARG A 236 -20.29 19.15 10.27
C ARG A 236 -21.73 19.58 9.94
N ARG A 237 -22.39 18.86 9.02
CA ARG A 237 -23.79 19.13 8.68
C ARG A 237 -24.72 18.89 9.86
N ILE A 238 -24.53 17.80 10.61
CA ILE A 238 -25.31 17.48 11.80
C ILE A 238 -25.14 18.57 12.85
N ILE A 239 -23.91 18.94 13.18
CA ILE A 239 -23.58 19.90 14.24
C ILE A 239 -24.00 21.31 13.82
N GLY A 240 -23.55 21.77 12.65
CA GLY A 240 -23.79 23.13 12.18
C GLY A 240 -25.26 23.44 11.88
N GLY A 241 -26.06 22.41 11.54
CA GLY A 241 -27.50 22.56 11.32
C GLY A 241 -28.36 22.54 12.60
N ARG A 242 -27.80 22.17 13.76
CA ARG A 242 -28.54 21.90 14.98
C ARG A 242 -28.04 22.64 16.21
N LEU A 243 -26.78 23.07 16.25
CA LEU A 243 -26.18 23.77 17.37
C LEU A 243 -25.84 25.21 16.99
N ASP A 244 -26.02 26.12 17.94
CA ASP A 244 -25.65 27.53 17.77
C ASP A 244 -24.13 27.74 17.82
N LEU A 245 -23.68 28.86 17.27
CA LEU A 245 -22.27 29.21 17.15
C LEU A 245 -21.55 29.30 18.53
N GLU A 246 -22.23 29.76 19.55
CA GLU A 246 -21.61 29.90 20.88
C GLU A 246 -21.37 28.54 21.53
N THR A 247 -22.26 27.57 21.31
CA THR A 247 -22.06 26.18 21.70
C THR A 247 -20.91 25.54 20.95
N ILE A 248 -20.81 25.80 19.63
CA ILE A 248 -19.70 25.32 18.79
C ILE A 248 -18.36 25.91 19.26
N LYS A 249 -18.29 27.19 19.55
CA LYS A 249 -17.07 27.85 20.08
C LYS A 249 -16.58 27.25 21.39
N ARG A 250 -17.53 26.87 22.28
CA ARG A 250 -17.23 26.29 23.60
C ARG A 250 -16.59 24.91 23.53
N ALA A 251 -16.75 24.19 22.38
CA ALA A 251 -16.13 22.88 22.17
C ALA A 251 -14.62 22.96 21.92
N LYS A 252 -14.09 24.12 21.55
CA LYS A 252 -12.66 24.33 21.32
C LYS A 252 -11.86 23.88 22.55
N ASP A 253 -10.71 23.23 22.30
CA ASP A 253 -9.79 22.87 23.36
C ASP A 253 -9.25 24.12 24.05
N ARG A 254 -9.37 24.18 25.37
CA ARG A 254 -8.91 25.33 26.18
C ARG A 254 -7.40 25.55 26.12
N ALA A 255 -6.63 24.47 25.83
CA ALA A 255 -5.19 24.54 25.67
C ALA A 255 -4.78 25.15 24.32
N ASP A 256 -5.68 25.13 23.33
CA ASP A 256 -5.41 25.72 22.01
C ASP A 256 -5.73 27.22 22.02
N THR A 257 -4.74 28.04 22.31
CA THR A 257 -4.89 29.50 22.34
C THR A 257 -4.72 30.18 20.98
N GLY A 258 -4.20 29.47 20.00
CA GLY A 258 -3.82 30.04 18.69
C GLY A 258 -4.93 30.06 17.65
N ARG A 259 -5.93 29.17 17.76
CA ARG A 259 -6.99 29.01 16.76
C ARG A 259 -8.24 29.79 17.12
N THR A 260 -8.83 30.47 16.14
CA THR A 260 -10.16 31.10 16.26
C THR A 260 -11.21 30.17 15.67
N VAL A 261 -12.32 29.96 16.35
CA VAL A 261 -13.45 29.16 15.87
C VAL A 261 -14.53 30.11 15.38
N SER A 262 -14.78 30.11 14.07
CA SER A 262 -15.80 30.91 13.37
C SER A 262 -17.01 30.07 12.96
N GLY A 263 -16.81 28.75 12.87
CA GLY A 263 -17.84 27.78 12.50
C GLY A 263 -17.47 26.35 12.87
N VAL A 264 -18.33 25.41 12.51
CA VAL A 264 -18.12 23.99 12.77
C VAL A 264 -16.91 23.44 12.01
N GLU A 265 -16.60 24.02 10.86
CA GLU A 265 -15.46 23.66 10.00
C GLU A 265 -14.10 23.89 10.66
N ASP A 266 -14.05 24.77 11.66
CA ASP A 266 -12.82 25.06 12.40
C ASP A 266 -12.56 24.08 13.54
N LEU A 267 -13.51 23.18 13.81
CA LEU A 267 -13.36 22.18 14.87
C LEU A 267 -12.54 20.99 14.42
N THR A 268 -11.81 20.40 15.33
CA THR A 268 -11.16 19.10 15.16
C THR A 268 -12.16 17.95 15.32
N PHE A 269 -11.81 16.77 14.81
CA PHE A 269 -12.64 15.57 14.96
C PHE A 269 -12.93 15.22 16.44
N GLY A 270 -11.95 15.43 17.33
CA GLY A 270 -12.13 15.25 18.77
C GLY A 270 -13.11 16.24 19.39
N GLU A 271 -13.18 17.46 18.85
CA GLU A 271 -14.12 18.48 19.30
C GLU A 271 -15.55 18.19 18.83
N TYR A 272 -15.73 17.56 17.65
CA TYR A 272 -17.06 17.04 17.24
C TYR A 272 -17.58 16.00 18.23
N ILE A 273 -16.72 15.06 18.65
CA ILE A 273 -17.10 14.06 19.64
C ILE A 273 -17.45 14.72 20.98
N ARG A 274 -16.63 15.66 21.46
CA ARG A 274 -16.87 16.40 22.70
C ARG A 274 -18.21 17.13 22.70
N LEU A 275 -18.59 17.74 21.56
CA LEU A 275 -19.93 18.36 21.44
C LEU A 275 -21.06 17.36 21.61
N MET A 276 -20.91 16.16 21.03
CA MET A 276 -21.93 15.12 21.06
C MET A 276 -21.94 14.33 22.39
N GLU A 277 -20.87 14.38 23.20
CA GLU A 277 -20.79 13.80 24.53
C GLU A 277 -21.70 14.56 25.53
N ASP A 278 -21.89 15.84 25.30
CA ASP A 278 -22.81 16.64 26.12
C ASP A 278 -24.26 16.23 25.88
N SER A 279 -25.00 15.93 26.97
CA SER A 279 -26.36 15.39 26.86
C SER A 279 -27.36 16.37 26.30
N GLU A 280 -27.18 17.67 26.55
CA GLU A 280 -28.08 18.70 26.05
C GLU A 280 -27.83 18.98 24.58
N ASN A 281 -26.55 19.00 24.15
CA ASN A 281 -26.20 19.09 22.76
C ASN A 281 -26.72 17.86 21.97
N TRP A 282 -26.59 16.65 22.54
CA TRP A 282 -27.10 15.45 21.89
C TRP A 282 -28.62 15.49 21.68
N LYS A 283 -29.37 15.99 22.70
CA LYS A 283 -30.82 16.22 22.57
C LYS A 283 -31.13 17.25 21.49
N ALA A 284 -30.37 18.35 21.42
CA ALA A 284 -30.55 19.38 20.40
C ALA A 284 -30.23 18.86 18.98
N ILE A 285 -29.23 17.99 18.84
CA ILE A 285 -28.91 17.32 17.60
C ILE A 285 -30.07 16.45 17.09
N ALA A 286 -30.92 15.93 18.01
CA ALA A 286 -32.16 15.22 17.71
C ALA A 286 -32.02 14.03 16.75
N ILE A 287 -30.89 13.33 16.81
CA ILE A 287 -30.71 12.04 16.12
C ILE A 287 -31.24 10.95 17.03
N ASN A 288 -32.25 10.21 16.56
CA ASN A 288 -32.87 9.14 17.35
C ASN A 288 -32.04 7.84 17.30
N LEU A 289 -30.78 7.94 17.78
CA LEU A 289 -29.84 6.83 17.93
C LEU A 289 -29.37 6.75 19.38
N ASP A 290 -28.90 5.58 19.78
CA ASP A 290 -28.22 5.39 21.05
C ASP A 290 -26.91 6.20 21.05
N ARG A 291 -26.79 7.15 21.97
CA ARG A 291 -25.66 8.08 22.06
C ARG A 291 -24.34 7.35 22.33
N ASP A 292 -24.35 6.42 23.28
CA ASP A 292 -23.11 5.80 23.74
C ASP A 292 -22.55 4.86 22.69
N VAL A 293 -23.41 4.14 21.96
CA VAL A 293 -23.03 3.32 20.81
C VAL A 293 -22.47 4.18 19.68
N PHE A 294 -23.13 5.31 19.40
CA PHE A 294 -22.70 6.23 18.35
C PHE A 294 -21.33 6.86 18.69
N LEU A 295 -21.16 7.36 19.91
CA LEU A 295 -19.90 7.98 20.36
C LEU A 295 -18.75 6.97 20.38
N LYS A 296 -18.99 5.74 20.85
CA LYS A 296 -17.97 4.68 20.83
C LYS A 296 -17.48 4.40 19.42
N GLY A 297 -18.38 4.35 18.45
CA GLY A 297 -18.00 4.16 17.06
C GLY A 297 -17.26 5.37 16.47
N LEU A 298 -17.64 6.60 16.82
CA LEU A 298 -16.90 7.80 16.42
C LEU A 298 -15.49 7.87 17.02
N GLN A 299 -15.27 7.38 18.24
CA GLN A 299 -13.93 7.26 18.80
C GLN A 299 -13.07 6.29 17.99
N GLU A 300 -13.63 5.20 17.48
CA GLU A 300 -12.93 4.28 16.60
C GLU A 300 -12.60 4.92 15.24
N VAL A 301 -13.53 5.66 14.63
CA VAL A 301 -13.27 6.47 13.43
C VAL A 301 -12.15 7.48 13.69
N ARG A 302 -12.13 8.14 14.87
CA ARG A 302 -11.07 9.07 15.27
C ARG A 302 -9.71 8.38 15.35
N ARG A 303 -9.65 7.17 15.91
CA ARG A 303 -8.43 6.37 15.95
C ARG A 303 -7.91 6.12 14.54
N ILE A 304 -8.78 5.58 13.66
CA ILE A 304 -8.43 5.31 12.26
C ILE A 304 -7.98 6.58 11.54
N ARG A 305 -8.69 7.69 11.75
CA ARG A 305 -8.34 9.00 11.16
C ARG A 305 -6.94 9.45 11.56
N ASN A 306 -6.60 9.33 12.83
CA ASN A 306 -5.28 9.70 13.31
C ASN A 306 -4.19 8.84 12.67
N ASP A 307 -4.40 7.53 12.56
CA ASP A 307 -3.48 6.61 11.91
C ASP A 307 -3.27 6.95 10.43
N VAL A 308 -4.36 7.21 9.70
CA VAL A 308 -4.31 7.62 8.28
C VAL A 308 -3.59 8.96 8.09
N MET A 309 -3.85 9.96 8.96
CA MET A 309 -3.25 11.29 8.86
C MET A 309 -1.78 11.33 9.31
N HIS A 310 -1.33 10.35 10.08
CA HIS A 310 0.08 10.19 10.42
C HIS A 310 0.87 9.38 9.39
N PHE A 311 0.24 9.06 8.24
CA PHE A 311 0.87 8.33 7.14
C PHE A 311 1.55 7.05 7.60
N ASP A 312 0.80 6.23 8.36
CA ASP A 312 1.28 4.90 8.77
C ASP A 312 1.79 4.13 7.54
N PRO A 313 3.05 3.65 7.55
CA PRO A 313 3.63 2.95 6.40
C PRO A 313 2.83 1.73 5.93
N ASP A 314 2.10 1.10 6.83
CA ASP A 314 1.27 -0.06 6.52
C ASP A 314 -0.14 0.30 6.06
N GLY A 315 -0.52 1.59 6.18
CA GLY A 315 -1.85 2.06 5.87
C GLY A 315 -2.93 1.50 6.81
N PRO A 316 -4.22 1.84 6.59
CA PRO A 316 -5.32 1.29 7.36
C PRO A 316 -5.50 -0.20 7.04
N SER A 317 -5.82 -1.00 8.06
CA SER A 317 -6.13 -2.42 7.90
C SER A 317 -7.45 -2.63 7.12
N VAL A 318 -7.67 -3.85 6.62
CA VAL A 318 -8.94 -4.22 5.99
C VAL A 318 -10.12 -4.01 6.96
N ALA A 319 -9.91 -4.26 8.26
CA ALA A 319 -10.91 -4.02 9.30
C ALA A 319 -11.20 -2.52 9.46
N ASP A 320 -10.17 -1.66 9.46
CA ASP A 320 -10.32 -0.21 9.54
C ASP A 320 -11.12 0.33 8.34
N LEU A 321 -10.79 -0.10 7.11
CA LEU A 321 -11.55 0.28 5.92
C LEU A 321 -13.00 -0.19 5.98
N SER A 322 -13.24 -1.41 6.45
CA SER A 322 -14.59 -1.93 6.65
C SER A 322 -15.39 -1.07 7.65
N GLU A 323 -14.73 -0.62 8.71
CA GLU A 323 -15.37 0.25 9.71
C GLU A 323 -15.71 1.63 9.12
N LEU A 324 -14.79 2.26 8.38
CA LEU A 324 -15.08 3.52 7.69
C LEU A 324 -16.25 3.40 6.72
N ARG A 325 -16.30 2.31 5.91
CA ARG A 325 -17.41 2.05 4.98
C ARG A 325 -18.76 1.89 5.70
N LYS A 326 -18.79 1.22 6.86
CA LYS A 326 -20.00 1.09 7.69
C LYS A 326 -20.48 2.46 8.17
N TRP A 327 -19.57 3.32 8.63
CA TRP A 327 -19.88 4.66 9.07
C TRP A 327 -20.44 5.54 7.96
N VAL A 328 -19.81 5.54 6.81
CA VAL A 328 -20.32 6.24 5.62
C VAL A 328 -21.74 5.74 5.28
N THR A 329 -21.93 4.42 5.24
CA THR A 329 -23.24 3.82 4.94
C THR A 329 -24.29 4.23 5.97
N LEU A 330 -23.97 4.25 7.27
CA LEU A 330 -24.86 4.69 8.32
C LEU A 330 -25.29 6.14 8.12
N LEU A 331 -24.33 7.05 7.91
CA LEU A 331 -24.60 8.47 7.75
C LEU A 331 -25.39 8.77 6.47
N GLN A 332 -25.08 8.09 5.36
CA GLN A 332 -25.85 8.18 4.13
C GLN A 332 -27.31 7.74 4.34
N ARG A 333 -27.54 6.64 5.08
CA ARG A 333 -28.90 6.18 5.40
C ARG A 333 -29.66 7.20 6.24
N LEU A 334 -29.03 7.80 7.24
CA LEU A 334 -29.65 8.85 8.05
C LEU A 334 -30.00 10.07 7.18
N SER A 335 -29.12 10.45 6.26
CA SER A 335 -29.37 11.53 5.32
C SER A 335 -30.54 11.22 4.38
N ASN A 336 -30.60 10.01 3.81
CA ASN A 336 -31.67 9.59 2.91
C ASN A 336 -33.03 9.50 3.63
N LEU A 337 -33.04 9.25 4.94
CA LEU A 337 -34.25 9.26 5.78
C LEU A 337 -34.64 10.68 6.24
N GLY A 338 -33.89 11.70 5.85
CA GLY A 338 -34.14 13.07 6.29
C GLY A 338 -33.88 13.32 7.78
N VAL A 339 -33.13 12.44 8.43
CA VAL A 339 -32.76 12.59 9.84
C VAL A 339 -31.66 13.63 10.03
N ILE A 340 -30.75 13.74 9.04
CA ILE A 340 -29.61 14.67 9.05
C ILE A 340 -29.49 15.42 7.73
#